data_7fb306f5e2386f753667ba60bf006ba8
#
_entry.id   7fb306f5e2386f753667ba60bf006ba8
#
_cell.length_a   1.000
_cell.length_b   1.000
_cell.length_c   1.000
_cell.angle_alpha   90.00
_cell.angle_beta   90.00
_cell.angle_gamma   90.00
#
_symmetry.space_group_name_H-M   'P 1'
#
loop_
_entity.id
_entity.type
_entity.pdbx_description
1 polymer ?
#
loop_
_entity_poly.entity_id
_entity_poly.type
_entity_poly.pdbx_seq_one_letter_code
_entity_poly.pdbx_strand_id
1 'polypeptide(L)'
;MGKSHSSFIISATGGATLPQTPSYMEMAKYILQILRSQPIVVFSWGFHRAYPISNGLRFSVNGYLHQGEVEVVYCEGADLFKVNALNPDGSIKQQEIDIYLDCLVNAIDRMVETI
;
A
#
# COMPACT_ATOMS: atom_id res chain seq x y z
N MET A 1 -15.26 -0.20 16.75
CA MET A 1 -14.71 -0.01 16.67
C MET A 1 -14.57 -0.21 16.48
N GLY A 2 -14.66 -0.18 16.96
CA GLY A 2 -13.97 -0.02 16.42
C GLY A 2 -13.97 -0.14 16.22
N LYS A 3 -13.87 0.04 15.86
CA LYS A 3 -13.35 0.12 15.63
C LYS A 3 -13.19 -0.17 15.23
N SER A 4 -13.70 -0.28 15.25
CA SER A 4 -12.97 -0.45 14.89
C SER A 4 -12.98 -0.81 14.81
N HIS A 5 -12.91 -0.57 14.85
CA HIS A 5 -12.27 -0.80 14.84
C HIS A 5 -12.46 -1.22 14.69
N SER A 6 -12.87 -1.22 14.67
CA SER A 6 -12.30 -1.62 14.61
C SER A 6 -12.47 -2.05 14.64
N SER A 7 -12.71 -1.75 14.47
CA SER A 7 -12.10 -2.23 14.45
C SER A 7 -12.16 -2.65 14.59
N PHE A 8 -12.35 -2.39 14.49
CA PHE A 8 -11.61 -2.90 14.64
C PHE A 8 -11.77 -3.41 15.11
N ILE A 9 -12.04 -3.27 15.14
CA ILE A 9 -11.44 -3.98 15.49
C ILE A 9 -11.65 -4.59 16.19
N ILE A 10 -11.86 -4.75 16.50
CA ILE A 10 -11.45 -5.59 17.03
C ILE A 10 -11.73 -6.08 17.80
N SER A 11 -11.83 -6.32 18.13
CA SER A 11 -11.49 -7.09 18.80
C SER A 11 -11.58 -7.58 19.50
N ALA A 12 -11.62 -7.66 19.86
CA ALA A 12 -11.34 -8.42 20.49
C ALA A 12 -11.34 -8.79 21.24
N THR A 13 -11.38 -9.03 21.56
CA THR A 13 -11.10 -9.55 22.23
C THR A 13 -10.62 -10.08 22.92
N GLY A 14 -10.67 -10.22 23.17
CA GLY A 14 -10.09 -10.76 23.64
C GLY A 14 -9.33 -11.00 24.04
N GLY A 15 -9.12 -11.05 24.12
CA GLY A 15 -8.19 -11.27 24.19
C GLY A 15 -7.54 -11.32 23.87
N ALA A 16 -7.78 -11.23 23.74
CA ALA A 16 -7.19 -11.15 23.16
C ALA A 16 -6.49 -11.31 22.73
N THR A 17 -6.41 -11.51 22.70
CA THR A 17 -5.58 -11.68 22.07
C THR A 17 -5.40 -11.30 21.07
N LEU A 18 -4.63 -10.85 20.92
CA LEU A 18 -4.41 -10.45 19.83
C LEU A 18 -3.98 -11.35 18.97
N PRO A 19 -4.57 -11.49 18.03
CA PRO A 19 -4.23 -12.41 17.06
C PRO A 19 -2.93 -12.09 16.56
N GLN A 20 -2.33 -13.09 16.24
CA GLN A 20 -1.09 -13.01 15.69
C GLN A 20 -1.16 -13.14 14.24
N THR A 21 -2.19 -12.64 13.66
CA THR A 21 -2.25 -12.52 12.24
C THR A 21 -0.99 -11.91 11.76
N PRO A 22 -0.34 -12.46 10.79
CA PRO A 22 0.85 -11.86 10.27
C PRO A 22 0.54 -10.44 9.87
N SER A 23 1.25 -9.52 10.45
CA SER A 23 0.92 -8.11 10.22
C SER A 23 1.11 -7.72 8.76
N TYR A 24 1.96 -8.42 8.00
CA TYR A 24 2.11 -8.05 6.61
C TYR A 24 0.83 -8.31 5.81
N MET A 25 0.05 -9.32 6.18
CA MET A 25 -1.23 -9.56 5.51
C MET A 25 -2.21 -8.44 5.81
N GLU A 26 -2.24 -8.01 7.07
CA GLU A 26 -3.16 -6.95 7.47
C GLU A 26 -2.79 -5.63 6.82
N MET A 27 -1.51 -5.33 6.75
CA MET A 27 -1.09 -4.09 6.13
C MET A 27 -1.38 -4.09 4.63
N ALA A 28 -1.19 -5.21 3.97
CA ALA A 28 -1.53 -5.32 2.55
C ALA A 28 -3.00 -5.03 2.30
N LYS A 29 -3.87 -5.60 3.13
CA LYS A 29 -5.31 -5.35 3.03
C LYS A 29 -5.65 -3.89 3.25
N TYR A 30 -5.01 -3.27 4.23
CA TYR A 30 -5.24 -1.88 4.56
C TYR A 30 -4.86 -0.98 3.38
N ILE A 31 -3.68 -1.21 2.83
CA ILE A 31 -3.23 -0.43 1.67
C ILE A 31 -4.19 -0.63 0.50
N LEU A 32 -4.62 -1.85 0.27
CA LEU A 32 -5.55 -2.13 -0.82
C LEU A 32 -6.87 -1.37 -0.63
N GLN A 33 -7.34 -1.26 0.61
CA GLN A 33 -8.54 -0.47 0.88
C GLN A 33 -8.34 1.00 0.57
N ILE A 34 -7.16 1.53 0.90
CA ILE A 34 -6.84 2.91 0.56
C ILE A 34 -6.90 3.12 -0.95
N LEU A 35 -6.31 2.21 -1.70
CA LEU A 35 -6.31 2.31 -3.16
C LEU A 35 -7.72 2.21 -3.71
N ARG A 36 -8.55 1.34 -3.15
CA ARG A 36 -9.91 1.16 -3.61
C ARG A 36 -10.80 2.36 -3.35
N SER A 37 -10.37 3.28 -2.51
CA SER A 37 -11.13 4.50 -2.28
C SER A 37 -11.08 5.45 -3.47
N GLN A 38 -10.16 5.23 -4.40
CA GLN A 38 -10.05 6.04 -5.60
C GLN A 38 -9.91 5.14 -6.83
N PRO A 39 -10.97 4.41 -7.15
CA PRO A 39 -10.87 3.35 -8.15
C PRO A 39 -10.56 3.85 -9.56
N ILE A 40 -11.02 5.04 -9.91
CA ILE A 40 -10.77 5.57 -11.26
C ILE A 40 -9.29 5.89 -11.44
N VAL A 41 -8.68 6.50 -10.42
CA VAL A 41 -7.25 6.81 -10.48
C VAL A 41 -6.43 5.54 -10.55
N VAL A 42 -6.74 4.58 -9.68
CA VAL A 42 -6.00 3.33 -9.62
C VAL A 42 -6.17 2.53 -10.92
N PHE A 43 -7.37 2.55 -11.46
CA PHE A 43 -7.63 1.87 -12.73
C PHE A 43 -6.77 2.45 -13.85
N SER A 44 -6.57 3.76 -13.85
CA SER A 44 -5.78 4.41 -14.89
C SER A 44 -4.32 3.96 -14.90
N TRP A 45 -3.82 3.43 -13.77
CA TRP A 45 -2.45 2.93 -13.70
C TRP A 45 -2.28 1.57 -14.35
N GLY A 46 -3.37 0.88 -14.72
CA GLY A 46 -3.27 -0.51 -15.14
C GLY A 46 -2.91 -1.43 -13.99
N PHE A 47 -3.42 -1.12 -12.80
CA PHE A 47 -3.14 -1.86 -11.58
C PHE A 47 -3.55 -3.34 -11.72
N HIS A 48 -2.62 -4.25 -11.40
CA HIS A 48 -2.90 -5.68 -11.46
C HIS A 48 -1.86 -6.44 -10.65
N ARG A 49 -2.13 -7.71 -10.41
CA ARG A 49 -1.20 -8.64 -9.76
C ARG A 49 -0.70 -8.17 -8.41
N ALA A 50 -1.64 -7.74 -7.57
CA ALA A 50 -1.29 -7.30 -6.22
C ALA A 50 -1.06 -8.49 -5.31
N TYR A 51 -0.03 -8.40 -4.48
CA TYR A 51 0.22 -9.42 -3.47
C TYR A 51 0.92 -8.80 -2.27
N PRO A 52 0.75 -9.40 -1.08
CA PRO A 52 1.35 -8.83 0.13
C PRO A 52 2.86 -9.05 0.18
N ILE A 53 3.53 -8.08 0.78
CA ILE A 53 4.93 -8.19 1.14
C ILE A 53 5.05 -7.79 2.61
N SER A 54 6.24 -7.90 3.15
CA SER A 54 6.47 -7.53 4.55
C SER A 54 6.10 -6.06 4.75
N ASN A 55 5.11 -5.82 5.62
CA ASN A 55 4.61 -4.49 5.96
C ASN A 55 4.11 -3.70 4.74
N GLY A 56 3.61 -4.39 3.72
CA GLY A 56 3.17 -3.63 2.57
C GLY A 56 2.49 -4.44 1.49
N LEU A 57 2.41 -3.82 0.34
CA LEU A 57 1.74 -4.38 -0.83
C LEU A 57 2.60 -4.14 -2.05
N ARG A 58 2.73 -5.15 -2.89
CA ARG A 58 3.43 -5.02 -4.16
C ARG A 58 2.46 -5.31 -5.28
N PHE A 59 2.51 -4.54 -6.32
CA PHE A 59 1.58 -4.71 -7.44
C PHE A 59 2.24 -4.26 -8.73
N SER A 60 1.64 -4.64 -9.85
CA SER A 60 2.13 -4.25 -11.16
C SER A 60 1.28 -3.14 -11.72
N VAL A 61 1.90 -2.26 -12.49
CA VAL A 61 1.21 -1.17 -13.16
C VAL A 61 1.69 -1.10 -14.61
N ASN A 62 0.90 -0.43 -15.43
CA ASN A 62 1.23 -0.19 -16.81
C ASN A 62 0.88 1.25 -17.12
N GLY A 63 1.46 2.16 -16.35
CA GLY A 63 1.16 3.56 -16.46
C GLY A 63 2.02 4.28 -17.47
N TYR A 64 1.79 5.56 -17.57
CA TYR A 64 2.47 6.36 -18.58
C TYR A 64 3.95 6.54 -18.27
N LEU A 65 4.27 6.80 -17.00
CA LEU A 65 5.65 7.06 -16.58
C LEU A 65 6.37 5.81 -16.11
N HIS A 66 5.63 4.78 -15.69
CA HIS A 66 6.25 3.57 -15.14
C HIS A 66 5.44 2.36 -15.53
N GLN A 67 6.11 1.41 -16.16
CA GLN A 67 5.54 0.08 -16.44
C GLN A 67 6.40 -0.92 -15.66
N GLY A 68 5.78 -1.63 -14.73
CA GLY A 68 6.51 -2.58 -13.91
C GLY A 68 5.88 -2.66 -12.54
N GLU A 69 6.71 -2.92 -11.54
CA GLU A 69 6.20 -3.15 -10.20
C GLU A 69 6.39 -1.94 -9.30
N VAL A 70 5.47 -1.82 -8.36
CA VAL A 70 5.48 -0.78 -7.34
C VAL A 70 5.31 -1.44 -6.00
N GLU A 71 6.10 -1.01 -5.01
CA GLU A 71 5.96 -1.46 -3.64
C GLU A 71 5.50 -0.31 -2.78
N VAL A 72 4.50 -0.56 -1.93
CA VAL A 72 4.08 0.37 -0.91
C VAL A 72 4.41 -0.26 0.42
N VAL A 73 5.23 0.38 1.22
CA VAL A 73 5.70 -0.14 2.49
C VAL A 73 5.32 0.80 3.61
N TYR A 74 4.80 0.23 4.69
CA TYR A 74 4.47 1.00 5.88
C TYR A 74 5.68 1.03 6.80
N CYS A 75 6.06 2.23 7.23
CA CYS A 75 7.19 2.43 8.13
C CYS A 75 6.64 2.62 9.54
N GLU A 76 6.70 1.56 10.32
CA GLU A 76 6.02 1.49 11.62
C GLU A 76 6.44 2.59 12.59
N GLY A 77 7.72 2.81 12.68
CA GLY A 77 8.22 3.79 13.65
C GLY A 77 7.79 5.21 13.37
N ALA A 78 7.62 5.53 12.09
CA ALA A 78 7.26 6.88 11.68
C ALA A 78 5.77 7.04 11.40
N ASP A 79 5.05 5.91 11.29
CA ASP A 79 3.63 5.90 10.91
C ASP A 79 3.41 6.56 9.55
N LEU A 80 4.32 6.32 8.64
CA LEU A 80 4.29 6.87 7.29
C LEU A 80 4.55 5.78 6.28
N PHE A 81 4.33 6.09 5.02
CA PHE A 81 4.51 5.13 3.93
C PHE A 81 5.70 5.48 3.06
N LYS A 82 6.20 4.48 2.39
CA LYS A 82 7.27 4.61 1.41
C LYS A 82 6.80 3.91 0.14
N VAL A 83 7.07 4.50 -1.02
CA VAL A 83 6.70 3.90 -2.30
C VAL A 83 7.94 3.77 -3.15
N ASN A 84 8.15 2.57 -3.68
CA ASN A 84 9.28 2.27 -4.55
C ASN A 84 8.74 1.84 -5.91
N ALA A 85 9.19 2.50 -6.97
CA ALA A 85 8.95 2.01 -8.33
C ALA A 85 10.16 1.17 -8.71
N LEU A 86 9.93 -0.04 -9.17
CA LEU A 86 11.00 -1.03 -9.36
C LEU A 86 11.31 -1.25 -10.84
N ASN A 87 12.58 -1.45 -11.13
CA ASN A 87 13.03 -1.92 -12.43
C ASN A 87 12.74 -3.41 -12.59
N PRO A 88 12.79 -3.93 -13.82
CA PRO A 88 12.53 -5.37 -14.02
C PRO A 88 13.46 -6.29 -13.24
N ASP A 89 14.66 -5.83 -12.92
CA ASP A 89 15.61 -6.64 -12.14
C ASP A 89 15.36 -6.54 -10.64
N GLY A 90 14.36 -5.78 -10.22
CA GLY A 90 14.02 -5.63 -8.81
C GLY A 90 14.68 -4.47 -8.10
N SER A 91 15.59 -3.77 -8.78
CA SER A 91 16.23 -2.61 -8.18
C SER A 91 15.26 -1.42 -8.16
N ILE A 92 15.51 -0.47 -7.26
CA ILE A 92 14.65 0.69 -7.11
C ILE A 92 14.97 1.70 -8.21
N LYS A 93 13.96 2.01 -9.01
CA LYS A 93 14.06 3.02 -10.05
C LYS A 93 13.80 4.41 -9.46
N GLN A 94 12.81 4.51 -8.59
CA GLN A 94 12.41 5.76 -7.98
C GLN A 94 11.80 5.46 -6.62
N GLN A 95 12.00 6.35 -5.65
CA GLN A 95 11.50 6.14 -4.31
C GLN A 95 10.97 7.45 -3.75
N GLU A 96 9.82 7.38 -3.07
CA GLU A 96 9.31 8.48 -2.26
C GLU A 96 9.11 7.98 -0.85
N ILE A 97 9.52 8.78 0.12
CA ILE A 97 9.40 8.42 1.53
C ILE A 97 8.56 9.45 2.27
N ASP A 98 8.25 9.14 3.53
CA ASP A 98 7.52 10.05 4.42
C ASP A 98 6.17 10.46 3.83
N ILE A 99 5.43 9.48 3.30
CA ILE A 99 4.15 9.75 2.67
C ILE A 99 3.04 9.50 3.69
N TYR A 100 2.22 10.52 3.90
CA TYR A 100 1.06 10.40 4.78
C TYR A 100 -0.03 9.55 4.10
N LEU A 101 -0.86 8.95 4.92
CA LEU A 101 -1.93 8.09 4.46
C LEU A 101 -2.81 8.74 3.39
N ASP A 102 -3.22 9.97 3.62
CA ASP A 102 -4.11 10.67 2.71
C ASP A 102 -3.39 11.19 1.46
N CYS A 103 -2.08 11.05 1.39
CA CYS A 103 -1.30 11.44 0.22
C CYS A 103 -0.82 10.25 -0.59
N LEU A 104 -1.13 9.04 -0.14
CA LEU A 104 -0.54 7.84 -0.72
C LEU A 104 -0.92 7.65 -2.19
N VAL A 105 -2.21 7.75 -2.50
CA VAL A 105 -2.66 7.57 -3.88
C VAL A 105 -2.04 8.62 -4.80
N ASN A 106 -1.99 9.86 -4.34
CA ASN A 106 -1.40 10.94 -5.14
C ASN A 106 0.09 10.72 -5.38
N ALA A 107 0.80 10.21 -4.36
CA ALA A 107 2.23 9.94 -4.50
C ALA A 107 2.47 8.87 -5.56
N ILE A 108 1.70 7.80 -5.53
CA ILE A 108 1.82 6.74 -6.52
C ILE A 108 1.47 7.28 -7.91
N ASP A 109 0.41 8.06 -8.00
CA ASP A 109 -0.03 8.62 -9.28
C ASP A 109 1.06 9.47 -9.92
N ARG A 110 1.76 10.26 -9.11
CA ARG A 110 2.87 11.09 -9.63
C ARG A 110 4.00 10.23 -10.20
N MET A 111 4.24 9.08 -9.63
CA MET A 111 5.31 8.20 -10.09
C MET A 111 4.92 7.40 -11.33
N VAL A 112 3.62 7.11 -11.49
CA VAL A 112 3.15 6.16 -12.49
C VAL A 112 2.51 6.85 -13.69
N GLU A 113 1.72 7.89 -13.47
CA GLU A 113 0.90 8.48 -14.52
C GLU A 113 1.13 9.94 -14.79
N THR A 114 1.46 10.73 -13.79
CA THR A 114 1.51 12.18 -13.96
C THR A 114 2.77 12.60 -14.68
N ILE A 115 2.62 13.44 -15.64
CA ILE A 115 3.73 13.96 -16.43
C ILE A 115 4.20 15.29 -15.88
#